data_f694047ef6106f10105d8f8d22083d2f
#
_entry.id   f694047ef6106f10105d8f8d22083d2f
#
_cell.length_a   1.000
_cell.length_b   1.000
_cell.length_c   1.000
_cell.angle_alpha   90.00
_cell.angle_beta   90.00
_cell.angle_gamma   90.00
#
_symmetry.space_group_name_H-M   'P 1'
#
loop_
_entity.id
_entity.type
_entity.pdbx_description
1 polymer ?
#
loop_
_entity_poly.entity_id
_entity_poly.type
_entity_poly.pdbx_seq_one_letter_code
_entity_poly.pdbx_strand_id
1 'polypeptide(L)'
;MNLRRRLGRQPLAALWMSMGSTTLVELAGAAQPDAVIIDMQHGLWDRASLEQAVGTVPAGISVLVRVAENSAAVIGQALDTGAEGVIVPLIETDSEAAQAVAAARFPPAGRRSGGGVRPLAADFGEYCAIANQRTMVGVMIETERGVLNAAAIARTPGVDFVLIGSGDLTLSLASRSRQVEDACRGVLQDCRSAGIPCAIYTNSAEQAVARACEGYAMVTVANDISVVTRGFNDTTRQYRSAMNTNSPSTSAADPSKPTKLLEDFAAAIAGHRIRVIDLTQTLRPSTPVIKLPPEFAPSNPFTISEISHYDNRGPGWYWNNIAMGEHTGTHFDAPVHWVTGQHYADGFTDTIPVQRLLAPACVIDCTREVVADERFTLEVSHIEAWEQQHGRIPAGAWVLMRTGWSTRGDSPAFLNMQEDGPHSPGPSAAAVTFLVKERDVNGWGVEAVGTDHGQAFAFEPAFPAHNLMHGAKKFGLASLCNLDKLPPTGALLITPPLKIEKGSGSPLRVLALVAT
;
A
#
# COMPACT_ATOMS: atom_id res chain seq x y z
N MET A 1 18.00 -25.46 -14.93
CA MET A 1 17.75 -24.64 -16.16
C MET A 1 18.25 -23.24 -15.83
N ASN A 2 19.13 -22.63 -16.64
CA ASN A 2 19.70 -21.32 -16.34
C ASN A 2 18.65 -20.18 -16.47
N LEU A 3 18.93 -19.03 -15.85
CA LEU A 3 18.02 -17.88 -15.80
C LEU A 3 17.60 -17.41 -17.20
N ARG A 4 18.52 -17.34 -18.15
CA ARG A 4 18.25 -16.95 -19.54
C ARG A 4 17.12 -17.75 -20.20
N ARG A 5 17.01 -19.04 -19.91
CA ARG A 5 15.94 -19.89 -20.44
C ARG A 5 14.62 -19.78 -19.69
N ARG A 6 14.65 -19.21 -18.48
CA ARG A 6 13.48 -19.02 -17.62
C ARG A 6 12.84 -17.65 -17.80
N LEU A 7 13.67 -16.62 -18.02
CA LEU A 7 13.20 -15.26 -18.28
C LEU A 7 12.28 -15.22 -19.51
N GLY A 8 11.14 -14.58 -19.36
CA GLY A 8 10.12 -14.44 -20.41
C GLY A 8 9.17 -15.61 -20.58
N ARG A 9 9.36 -16.74 -19.83
CA ARG A 9 8.41 -17.87 -19.84
C ARG A 9 7.35 -17.75 -18.75
N GLN A 10 7.77 -17.30 -17.57
CA GLN A 10 6.92 -16.99 -16.42
C GLN A 10 7.59 -15.89 -15.61
N PRO A 11 6.83 -15.12 -14.81
CA PRO A 11 7.42 -14.15 -13.89
C PRO A 11 8.34 -14.85 -12.88
N LEU A 12 9.54 -14.31 -12.67
CA LEU A 12 10.53 -14.84 -11.73
C LEU A 12 10.59 -13.98 -10.47
N ALA A 13 10.67 -14.62 -9.31
CA ALA A 13 10.81 -13.98 -8.01
C ALA A 13 12.30 -13.80 -7.66
N ALA A 14 12.75 -12.57 -7.43
CA ALA A 14 14.10 -12.26 -7.01
C ALA A 14 14.13 -11.68 -5.58
N LEU A 15 15.17 -12.02 -4.81
CA LEU A 15 15.49 -11.39 -3.53
C LEU A 15 16.67 -10.43 -3.72
N TRP A 16 16.55 -9.25 -3.12
CA TRP A 16 17.56 -8.19 -3.22
C TRP A 16 18.37 -8.10 -1.94
N MET A 17 19.71 -8.23 -2.02
CA MET A 17 20.61 -8.37 -0.89
C MET A 17 21.58 -7.19 -0.83
N SER A 18 21.42 -6.32 0.18
CA SER A 18 22.23 -5.10 0.36
C SER A 18 23.04 -5.09 1.67
N MET A 19 22.71 -5.92 2.68
CA MET A 19 23.30 -5.81 4.02
C MET A 19 24.72 -6.37 4.16
N GLY A 20 25.33 -6.87 3.11
CA GLY A 20 26.72 -7.39 3.18
C GLY A 20 26.89 -8.66 4.00
N SER A 21 25.82 -9.38 4.30
CA SER A 21 25.85 -10.58 5.13
C SER A 21 25.69 -11.86 4.29
N THR A 22 26.74 -12.67 4.25
CA THR A 22 26.71 -13.98 3.59
C THR A 22 25.71 -14.93 4.23
N THR A 23 25.52 -14.85 5.55
CA THR A 23 24.52 -15.65 6.29
C THR A 23 23.09 -15.28 5.86
N LEU A 24 22.80 -14.00 5.63
CA LEU A 24 21.49 -13.61 5.11
C LEU A 24 21.26 -14.12 3.67
N VAL A 25 22.30 -14.17 2.84
CA VAL A 25 22.22 -14.77 1.50
C VAL A 25 21.94 -16.26 1.58
N GLU A 26 22.54 -16.97 2.52
CA GLU A 26 22.26 -18.40 2.78
C GLU A 26 20.79 -18.60 3.18
N LEU A 27 20.28 -17.80 4.13
CA LEU A 27 18.88 -17.83 4.54
C LEU A 27 17.93 -17.46 3.39
N ALA A 28 18.31 -16.47 2.58
CA ALA A 28 17.55 -16.11 1.37
C ALA A 28 17.50 -17.28 0.37
N GLY A 29 18.62 -17.99 0.18
CA GLY A 29 18.69 -19.18 -0.66
C GLY A 29 17.79 -20.32 -0.16
N ALA A 30 17.67 -20.50 1.16
CA ALA A 30 16.78 -21.48 1.77
C ALA A 30 15.29 -21.23 1.45
N ALA A 31 14.89 -19.98 1.18
CA ALA A 31 13.55 -19.62 0.72
C ALA A 31 13.28 -20.00 -0.76
N GLN A 32 14.27 -20.50 -1.48
CA GLN A 32 14.20 -20.97 -2.87
C GLN A 32 13.63 -19.93 -3.86
N PRO A 33 14.15 -18.69 -3.87
CA PRO A 33 13.78 -17.74 -4.91
C PRO A 33 14.29 -18.21 -6.28
N ASP A 34 13.79 -17.62 -7.36
CA ASP A 34 14.31 -17.86 -8.69
C ASP A 34 15.69 -17.24 -8.92
N ALA A 35 15.93 -16.09 -8.28
CA ALA A 35 17.21 -15.41 -8.31
C ALA A 35 17.51 -14.68 -6.99
N VAL A 36 18.81 -14.50 -6.72
CA VAL A 36 19.33 -13.59 -5.70
C VAL A 36 20.12 -12.51 -6.42
N ILE A 37 19.81 -11.25 -6.11
CA ILE A 37 20.52 -10.07 -6.65
C ILE A 37 21.35 -9.47 -5.53
N ILE A 38 22.68 -9.48 -5.68
CA ILE A 38 23.62 -8.89 -4.73
C ILE A 38 23.94 -7.47 -5.17
N ASP A 39 23.72 -6.51 -4.29
CA ASP A 39 23.80 -5.09 -4.60
C ASP A 39 25.16 -4.50 -4.21
N MET A 40 26.06 -4.33 -5.19
CA MET A 40 27.37 -3.70 -4.99
C MET A 40 27.34 -2.17 -5.14
N GLN A 41 26.22 -1.58 -5.56
CA GLN A 41 26.11 -0.13 -5.73
C GLN A 41 25.79 0.58 -4.41
N HIS A 42 24.77 0.10 -3.69
CA HIS A 42 24.32 0.72 -2.45
C HIS A 42 24.39 -0.24 -1.24
N GLY A 43 24.80 -1.49 -1.47
CA GLY A 43 24.96 -2.48 -0.43
C GLY A 43 26.32 -2.36 0.30
N LEU A 44 26.43 -3.07 1.42
CA LEU A 44 27.62 -3.12 2.29
C LEU A 44 28.58 -4.25 1.89
N TRP A 45 28.63 -4.57 0.59
CA TRP A 45 29.45 -5.67 0.06
C TRP A 45 30.83 -5.19 -0.35
N ASP A 46 31.85 -5.96 0.01
CA ASP A 46 33.17 -5.89 -0.58
C ASP A 46 33.42 -7.11 -1.49
N ARG A 47 34.59 -7.16 -2.15
CA ARG A 47 34.91 -8.27 -3.06
C ARG A 47 34.98 -9.62 -2.33
N ALA A 48 35.49 -9.68 -1.12
CA ALA A 48 35.64 -10.93 -0.40
C ALA A 48 34.29 -11.49 0.05
N SER A 49 33.43 -10.63 0.61
CA SER A 49 32.07 -11.00 1.01
C SER A 49 31.18 -11.34 -0.20
N LEU A 50 31.33 -10.63 -1.34
CA LEU A 50 30.66 -10.98 -2.59
C LEU A 50 31.07 -12.39 -3.07
N GLU A 51 32.35 -12.70 -3.08
CA GLU A 51 32.89 -14.02 -3.48
C GLU A 51 32.29 -15.13 -2.62
N GLN A 52 32.23 -14.94 -1.30
CA GLN A 52 31.61 -15.88 -0.37
C GLN A 52 30.11 -16.01 -0.61
N ALA A 53 29.39 -14.89 -0.75
CA ALA A 53 27.95 -14.87 -0.94
C ALA A 53 27.53 -15.63 -2.20
N VAL A 54 28.19 -15.39 -3.34
CA VAL A 54 27.96 -16.13 -4.58
C VAL A 54 28.16 -17.64 -4.39
N GLY A 55 29.14 -18.04 -3.57
CA GLY A 55 29.42 -19.45 -3.27
C GLY A 55 28.44 -20.12 -2.32
N THR A 56 27.70 -19.34 -1.55
CA THR A 56 26.76 -19.84 -0.54
C THR A 56 25.38 -20.14 -1.13
N VAL A 57 25.02 -19.51 -2.25
CA VAL A 57 23.71 -19.70 -2.88
C VAL A 57 23.55 -21.12 -3.40
N PRO A 58 22.47 -21.86 -3.03
CA PRO A 58 22.25 -23.22 -3.46
C PRO A 58 22.18 -23.37 -4.99
N ALA A 59 22.65 -24.51 -5.49
CA ALA A 59 22.56 -24.84 -6.91
C ALA A 59 21.08 -24.80 -7.39
N GLY A 60 20.86 -24.18 -8.54
CA GLY A 60 19.52 -24.00 -9.13
C GLY A 60 18.92 -22.62 -8.91
N ILE A 61 19.47 -21.81 -8.00
CA ILE A 61 19.13 -20.41 -7.81
C ILE A 61 20.15 -19.55 -8.57
N SER A 62 19.66 -18.64 -9.38
CA SER A 62 20.53 -17.77 -10.18
C SER A 62 21.05 -16.61 -9.33
N VAL A 63 22.35 -16.29 -9.46
CA VAL A 63 22.95 -15.13 -8.81
C VAL A 63 23.27 -14.06 -9.81
N LEU A 64 22.69 -12.88 -9.62
CA LEU A 64 23.01 -11.66 -10.35
C LEU A 64 23.70 -10.66 -9.42
N VAL A 65 24.60 -9.85 -9.95
CA VAL A 65 25.26 -8.78 -9.19
C VAL A 65 24.90 -7.44 -9.83
N ARG A 66 24.24 -6.56 -9.08
CA ARG A 66 24.17 -5.15 -9.46
C ARG A 66 25.53 -4.53 -9.18
N VAL A 67 26.26 -4.18 -10.22
CA VAL A 67 27.59 -3.59 -10.09
C VAL A 67 27.52 -2.13 -9.65
N ALA A 68 28.63 -1.60 -9.10
CA ALA A 68 28.64 -0.22 -8.59
C ALA A 68 28.51 0.83 -9.72
N GLU A 69 29.04 0.54 -10.89
CA GLU A 69 29.07 1.45 -12.04
C GLU A 69 29.27 0.70 -13.36
N ASN A 70 29.05 1.37 -14.48
CA ASN A 70 29.33 0.83 -15.82
C ASN A 70 30.82 0.90 -16.17
N SER A 71 31.64 0.06 -15.53
CA SER A 71 33.05 -0.03 -15.81
C SER A 71 33.51 -1.48 -16.04
N ALA A 72 34.46 -1.66 -16.97
CA ALA A 72 34.96 -2.99 -17.30
C ALA A 72 35.61 -3.70 -16.11
N ALA A 73 36.21 -2.95 -15.17
CA ALA A 73 36.84 -3.50 -13.99
C ALA A 73 35.84 -4.12 -13.03
N VAL A 74 34.78 -3.36 -12.67
CA VAL A 74 33.76 -3.85 -11.69
C VAL A 74 32.86 -4.93 -12.29
N ILE A 75 32.53 -4.83 -13.60
CA ILE A 75 31.79 -5.87 -14.30
C ILE A 75 32.59 -7.17 -14.34
N GLY A 76 33.89 -7.09 -14.71
CA GLY A 76 34.78 -8.25 -14.70
C GLY A 76 34.92 -8.87 -13.33
N GLN A 77 35.15 -8.07 -12.28
CA GLN A 77 35.26 -8.52 -10.90
C GLN A 77 34.00 -9.24 -10.42
N ALA A 78 32.81 -8.72 -10.74
CA ALA A 78 31.55 -9.37 -10.37
C ALA A 78 31.40 -10.75 -11.04
N LEU A 79 31.72 -10.84 -12.33
CA LEU A 79 31.62 -12.09 -13.09
C LEU A 79 32.69 -13.12 -12.69
N ASP A 80 33.86 -12.68 -12.19
CA ASP A 80 34.93 -13.56 -11.72
C ASP A 80 34.58 -14.30 -10.43
N THR A 81 33.55 -13.85 -9.69
CA THR A 81 33.00 -14.57 -8.55
C THR A 81 32.18 -15.82 -8.92
N GLY A 82 31.88 -16.00 -10.21
CA GLY A 82 31.00 -17.05 -10.71
C GLY A 82 29.52 -16.69 -10.73
N ALA A 83 29.18 -15.41 -10.56
CA ALA A 83 27.81 -14.93 -10.75
C ALA A 83 27.32 -15.25 -12.17
N GLU A 84 26.03 -15.60 -12.31
CA GLU A 84 25.42 -15.92 -13.62
C GLU A 84 25.30 -14.69 -14.52
N GLY A 85 25.25 -13.49 -13.93
CA GLY A 85 25.22 -12.25 -14.69
C GLY A 85 25.36 -11.00 -13.84
N VAL A 86 25.33 -9.88 -14.53
CA VAL A 86 25.41 -8.54 -13.93
C VAL A 86 24.18 -7.70 -14.27
N ILE A 87 23.88 -6.75 -13.40
CA ILE A 87 22.94 -5.66 -13.64
C ILE A 87 23.75 -4.37 -13.57
N VAL A 88 23.80 -3.63 -14.67
CA VAL A 88 24.59 -2.39 -14.78
C VAL A 88 23.65 -1.20 -14.57
N PRO A 89 23.87 -0.39 -13.50
CA PRO A 89 23.00 0.72 -13.15
C PRO A 89 23.20 1.93 -14.07
N LEU A 90 22.27 2.90 -14.00
CA LEU A 90 22.35 4.23 -14.61
C LEU A 90 22.63 4.20 -16.12
N ILE A 91 22.04 3.26 -16.83
CA ILE A 91 22.17 3.20 -18.30
C ILE A 91 21.14 4.15 -18.93
N GLU A 92 21.68 5.15 -19.63
CA GLU A 92 20.90 6.22 -20.26
C GLU A 92 20.91 6.18 -21.79
N THR A 93 21.86 5.42 -22.38
CA THR A 93 22.03 5.34 -23.84
C THR A 93 22.33 3.91 -24.29
N ASP A 94 22.04 3.63 -25.57
CA ASP A 94 22.45 2.38 -26.25
C ASP A 94 23.98 2.19 -26.31
N SER A 95 24.74 3.28 -26.41
CA SER A 95 26.20 3.25 -26.34
C SER A 95 26.70 2.76 -24.99
N GLU A 96 26.13 3.22 -23.89
CA GLU A 96 26.45 2.74 -22.53
C GLU A 96 26.05 1.28 -22.35
N ALA A 97 24.89 0.88 -22.87
CA ALA A 97 24.46 -0.52 -22.86
C ALA A 97 25.44 -1.41 -23.64
N ALA A 98 25.89 -0.96 -24.81
CA ALA A 98 26.89 -1.67 -25.61
C ALA A 98 28.25 -1.78 -24.90
N GLN A 99 28.67 -0.75 -24.16
CA GLN A 99 29.88 -0.79 -23.32
C GLN A 99 29.77 -1.84 -22.22
N ALA A 100 28.62 -1.92 -21.55
CA ALA A 100 28.34 -2.92 -20.52
C ALA A 100 28.42 -4.35 -21.09
N VAL A 101 27.80 -4.57 -22.25
CA VAL A 101 27.89 -5.86 -22.96
C VAL A 101 29.33 -6.23 -23.33
N ALA A 102 30.07 -5.29 -23.92
CA ALA A 102 31.46 -5.53 -24.31
C ALA A 102 32.37 -5.84 -23.10
N ALA A 103 32.10 -5.22 -21.93
CA ALA A 103 32.84 -5.47 -20.70
C ALA A 103 32.54 -6.86 -20.11
N ALA A 104 31.35 -7.42 -20.35
CA ALA A 104 30.92 -8.72 -19.84
C ALA A 104 31.30 -9.91 -20.72
N ARG A 105 31.74 -9.70 -21.95
CA ARG A 105 32.04 -10.75 -22.94
C ARG A 105 33.54 -10.89 -23.17
N PHE A 106 34.04 -12.13 -23.30
CA PHE A 106 35.38 -12.40 -23.76
C PHE A 106 35.57 -12.14 -25.27
N PRO A 107 36.79 -11.81 -25.72
CA PRO A 107 37.08 -11.70 -27.14
C PRO A 107 36.65 -12.97 -27.92
N PRO A 108 36.23 -12.86 -29.20
CA PRO A 108 36.10 -11.63 -29.97
C PRO A 108 34.79 -10.87 -29.74
N ALA A 109 33.84 -11.39 -28.93
CA ALA A 109 32.50 -10.82 -28.69
C ALA A 109 32.55 -9.58 -27.79
N GLY A 110 33.63 -9.36 -27.05
CA GLY A 110 33.82 -8.23 -26.15
C GLY A 110 35.29 -8.04 -25.76
N ARG A 111 35.49 -7.41 -24.58
CA ARG A 111 36.82 -7.04 -24.06
C ARG A 111 37.04 -7.46 -22.60
N ARG A 112 36.24 -8.40 -22.07
CA ARG A 112 36.42 -8.91 -20.69
C ARG A 112 37.84 -9.52 -20.55
N SER A 113 38.55 -9.13 -19.49
CA SER A 113 39.82 -9.73 -19.12
C SER A 113 39.59 -11.15 -18.54
N GLY A 114 40.46 -12.08 -18.88
CA GLY A 114 40.43 -13.44 -18.34
C GLY A 114 41.07 -13.50 -16.95
N GLY A 115 40.39 -14.11 -16.00
CA GLY A 115 40.86 -14.24 -14.61
C GLY A 115 39.78 -14.79 -13.68
N GLY A 116 40.02 -14.65 -12.38
CA GLY A 116 39.11 -15.08 -11.32
C GLY A 116 39.47 -16.44 -10.72
N VAL A 117 39.33 -16.57 -9.40
CA VAL A 117 39.73 -17.78 -8.67
C VAL A 117 38.87 -18.98 -9.09
N ARG A 118 37.56 -18.80 -9.17
CA ARG A 118 36.62 -19.88 -9.56
C ARG A 118 36.73 -20.30 -11.01
N PRO A 119 36.76 -19.36 -11.99
CA PRO A 119 37.03 -19.74 -13.37
C PRO A 119 38.35 -20.45 -13.58
N LEU A 120 39.42 -20.06 -12.86
CA LEU A 120 40.73 -20.68 -12.96
C LEU A 120 40.84 -22.01 -12.20
N ALA A 121 40.03 -22.25 -11.16
CA ALA A 121 40.00 -23.53 -10.46
C ALA A 121 39.32 -24.65 -11.25
N ALA A 122 38.52 -24.29 -12.28
CA ALA A 122 38.00 -25.19 -13.30
C ALA A 122 38.89 -25.18 -14.56
N ASP A 123 38.50 -25.87 -15.63
CA ASP A 123 39.14 -25.69 -16.92
C ASP A 123 38.80 -24.31 -17.49
N PHE A 124 39.77 -23.42 -17.46
CA PHE A 124 39.59 -22.03 -17.89
C PHE A 124 39.28 -21.91 -19.38
N GLY A 125 39.84 -22.79 -20.22
CA GLY A 125 39.54 -22.84 -21.65
C GLY A 125 38.08 -23.21 -21.93
N GLU A 126 37.61 -24.25 -21.25
CA GLU A 126 36.19 -24.66 -21.30
C GLU A 126 35.27 -23.57 -20.73
N TYR A 127 35.64 -22.95 -19.61
CA TYR A 127 34.89 -21.84 -19.07
C TYR A 127 34.74 -20.70 -20.08
N CYS A 128 35.82 -20.24 -20.69
CA CYS A 128 35.82 -19.16 -21.69
C CYS A 128 34.94 -19.51 -22.90
N ALA A 129 35.01 -20.75 -23.37
CA ALA A 129 34.25 -21.22 -24.53
C ALA A 129 32.71 -21.10 -24.34
N ILE A 130 32.23 -21.26 -23.09
CA ILE A 130 30.81 -21.23 -22.79
C ILE A 130 30.36 -19.92 -22.10
N ALA A 131 31.28 -19.14 -21.52
CA ALA A 131 30.95 -17.96 -20.72
C ALA A 131 30.15 -16.92 -21.49
N ASN A 132 30.51 -16.62 -22.73
CA ASN A 132 29.81 -15.65 -23.59
C ASN A 132 28.34 -16.03 -23.84
N GLN A 133 28.00 -17.33 -23.79
CA GLN A 133 26.64 -17.82 -23.94
C GLN A 133 25.87 -17.89 -22.62
N ARG A 134 26.58 -18.10 -21.51
CA ARG A 134 25.98 -18.26 -20.16
C ARG A 134 25.79 -16.95 -19.44
N THR A 135 26.78 -16.05 -19.51
CA THR A 135 26.76 -14.78 -18.80
C THR A 135 25.56 -13.92 -19.24
N MET A 136 24.84 -13.38 -18.29
CA MET A 136 23.71 -12.48 -18.55
C MET A 136 24.10 -11.02 -18.29
N VAL A 137 23.63 -10.13 -19.15
CA VAL A 137 23.81 -8.69 -19.02
C VAL A 137 22.44 -8.03 -18.92
N GLY A 138 22.07 -7.63 -17.71
CA GLY A 138 20.95 -6.75 -17.44
C GLY A 138 21.42 -5.30 -17.42
N VAL A 139 20.63 -4.40 -17.96
CA VAL A 139 20.87 -2.95 -17.90
C VAL A 139 19.74 -2.29 -17.11
N MET A 140 20.09 -1.33 -16.23
CA MET A 140 19.10 -0.71 -15.36
C MET A 140 18.76 0.68 -15.87
N ILE A 141 17.45 0.89 -16.14
CA ILE A 141 16.87 2.17 -16.51
C ILE A 141 16.21 2.77 -15.27
N GLU A 142 16.69 3.92 -14.83
CA GLU A 142 16.30 4.55 -13.57
C GLU A 142 16.39 6.08 -13.59
N THR A 143 16.53 6.67 -14.80
CA THR A 143 16.53 8.11 -15.02
C THR A 143 15.54 8.49 -16.12
N GLU A 144 15.09 9.74 -16.12
CA GLU A 144 14.22 10.28 -17.19
C GLU A 144 14.87 10.11 -18.57
N ARG A 145 16.18 10.36 -18.69
CA ARG A 145 16.92 10.19 -19.93
C ARG A 145 16.98 8.73 -20.38
N GLY A 146 17.18 7.80 -19.44
CA GLY A 146 17.15 6.37 -19.73
C GLY A 146 15.77 5.91 -20.23
N VAL A 147 14.68 6.46 -19.65
CA VAL A 147 13.31 6.19 -20.12
C VAL A 147 13.10 6.69 -21.55
N LEU A 148 13.54 7.90 -21.88
CA LEU A 148 13.43 8.44 -23.24
C LEU A 148 14.19 7.61 -24.28
N ASN A 149 15.24 6.92 -23.89
CA ASN A 149 16.09 6.09 -24.75
C ASN A 149 15.80 4.59 -24.62
N ALA A 150 14.76 4.19 -23.86
CA ALA A 150 14.50 2.79 -23.50
C ALA A 150 14.41 1.86 -24.72
N ALA A 151 13.76 2.30 -25.80
CA ALA A 151 13.65 1.54 -27.03
C ALA A 151 15.01 1.27 -27.73
N ALA A 152 15.95 2.20 -27.68
CA ALA A 152 17.30 2.05 -28.24
C ALA A 152 18.14 1.13 -27.33
N ILE A 153 18.10 1.35 -26.02
CA ILE A 153 18.77 0.53 -25.00
C ILE A 153 18.33 -0.92 -25.12
N ALA A 154 17.01 -1.16 -25.20
CA ALA A 154 16.43 -2.49 -25.29
C ALA A 154 16.85 -3.25 -26.58
N ARG A 155 17.10 -2.55 -27.67
CA ARG A 155 17.57 -3.15 -28.95
C ARG A 155 19.08 -3.35 -29.02
N THR A 156 19.85 -2.96 -28.02
CA THR A 156 21.31 -3.12 -28.01
C THR A 156 21.69 -4.60 -28.05
N PRO A 157 22.45 -5.05 -29.04
CA PRO A 157 22.83 -6.46 -29.14
C PRO A 157 23.61 -6.94 -27.92
N GLY A 158 23.19 -8.05 -27.35
CA GLY A 158 23.82 -8.67 -26.18
C GLY A 158 23.27 -8.22 -24.81
N VAL A 159 22.36 -7.26 -24.78
CA VAL A 159 21.51 -7.01 -23.60
C VAL A 159 20.53 -8.16 -23.47
N ASP A 160 20.48 -8.78 -22.31
CA ASP A 160 19.63 -9.94 -22.04
C ASP A 160 18.28 -9.57 -21.41
N PHE A 161 18.23 -8.47 -20.67
CA PHE A 161 17.01 -7.91 -20.08
C PHE A 161 17.24 -6.46 -19.65
N VAL A 162 16.15 -5.71 -19.52
CA VAL A 162 16.13 -4.40 -18.85
C VAL A 162 15.56 -4.58 -17.44
N LEU A 163 16.13 -3.91 -16.45
CA LEU A 163 15.57 -3.78 -15.11
C LEU A 163 15.21 -2.31 -14.85
N ILE A 164 13.99 -2.05 -14.41
CA ILE A 164 13.55 -0.71 -14.01
C ILE A 164 13.90 -0.50 -12.54
N GLY A 165 14.77 0.48 -12.27
CA GLY A 165 15.08 0.97 -10.91
C GLY A 165 14.03 1.96 -10.44
N SER A 166 12.88 1.46 -9.95
CA SER A 166 11.71 2.29 -9.61
C SER A 166 11.99 3.33 -8.52
N GLY A 167 12.95 3.08 -7.62
CA GLY A 167 13.37 4.02 -6.58
C GLY A 167 14.00 5.28 -7.18
N ASP A 168 15.10 5.12 -7.89
CA ASP A 168 15.84 6.24 -8.51
C ASP A 168 15.06 6.90 -9.64
N LEU A 169 14.23 6.12 -10.37
CA LEU A 169 13.31 6.69 -11.34
C LEU A 169 12.30 7.63 -10.68
N THR A 170 11.80 7.29 -9.49
CA THR A 170 10.90 8.15 -8.71
C THR A 170 11.61 9.46 -8.32
N LEU A 171 12.87 9.40 -7.93
CA LEU A 171 13.69 10.58 -7.62
C LEU A 171 13.93 11.43 -8.88
N SER A 172 14.31 10.80 -9.99
CA SER A 172 14.59 11.45 -11.27
C SER A 172 13.38 12.20 -11.83
N LEU A 173 12.17 11.65 -11.64
CA LEU A 173 10.91 12.27 -12.06
C LEU A 173 10.27 13.15 -10.96
N ALA A 174 11.05 13.59 -9.96
CA ALA A 174 10.62 14.46 -8.85
C ALA A 174 9.36 13.94 -8.12
N SER A 175 9.30 12.62 -7.90
CA SER A 175 8.21 11.92 -7.16
C SER A 175 6.80 12.09 -7.75
N ARG A 176 6.68 12.39 -9.03
CA ARG A 176 5.40 12.50 -9.75
C ARG A 176 4.86 11.10 -10.06
N SER A 177 4.13 10.50 -9.12
CA SER A 177 3.70 9.09 -9.14
C SER A 177 3.07 8.64 -10.47
N ARG A 178 2.20 9.45 -11.07
CA ARG A 178 1.58 9.13 -12.35
C ARG A 178 2.60 9.07 -13.50
N GLN A 179 3.57 9.96 -13.51
CA GLN A 179 4.64 9.96 -14.53
C GLN A 179 5.56 8.75 -14.37
N VAL A 180 5.85 8.32 -13.12
CA VAL A 180 6.62 7.10 -12.85
C VAL A 180 5.89 5.86 -13.39
N GLU A 181 4.59 5.75 -13.16
CA GLU A 181 3.80 4.63 -13.67
C GLU A 181 3.73 4.62 -15.21
N ASP A 182 3.55 5.78 -15.82
CA ASP A 182 3.54 5.92 -17.27
C ASP A 182 4.93 5.57 -17.87
N ALA A 183 6.02 6.01 -17.23
CA ALA A 183 7.38 5.66 -17.60
C ALA A 183 7.65 4.16 -17.51
N CYS A 184 7.26 3.52 -16.41
CA CYS A 184 7.40 2.07 -16.22
C CYS A 184 6.66 1.28 -17.32
N ARG A 185 5.43 1.68 -17.65
CA ARG A 185 4.65 1.07 -18.74
C ARG A 185 5.29 1.28 -20.10
N GLY A 186 5.82 2.49 -20.35
CA GLY A 186 6.53 2.81 -21.59
C GLY A 186 7.75 1.91 -21.79
N VAL A 187 8.63 1.82 -20.79
CA VAL A 187 9.81 0.95 -20.82
C VAL A 187 9.43 -0.53 -21.03
N LEU A 188 8.38 -1.02 -20.32
CA LEU A 188 7.89 -2.38 -20.52
C LEU A 188 7.44 -2.62 -21.98
N GLN A 189 6.73 -1.66 -22.58
CA GLN A 189 6.28 -1.76 -23.97
C GLN A 189 7.46 -1.72 -24.96
N ASP A 190 8.47 -0.90 -24.70
CA ASP A 190 9.69 -0.85 -25.52
C ASP A 190 10.47 -2.16 -25.47
N CYS A 191 10.60 -2.76 -24.29
CA CYS A 191 11.21 -4.08 -24.12
C CYS A 191 10.43 -5.16 -24.89
N ARG A 192 9.09 -5.17 -24.79
CA ARG A 192 8.23 -6.09 -25.57
C ARG A 192 8.45 -5.92 -27.07
N SER A 193 8.51 -4.68 -27.53
CA SER A 193 8.74 -4.37 -28.96
C SER A 193 10.13 -4.77 -29.43
N ALA A 194 11.12 -4.76 -28.54
CA ALA A 194 12.48 -5.25 -28.80
C ALA A 194 12.63 -6.76 -28.64
N GLY A 195 11.62 -7.46 -28.09
CA GLY A 195 11.65 -8.90 -27.85
C GLY A 195 12.53 -9.33 -26.69
N ILE A 196 12.85 -8.44 -25.74
CA ILE A 196 13.64 -8.77 -24.56
C ILE A 196 12.81 -8.67 -23.26
N PRO A 197 13.15 -9.50 -22.24
CA PRO A 197 12.48 -9.44 -20.95
C PRO A 197 12.67 -8.09 -20.24
N CYS A 198 11.62 -7.61 -19.56
CA CYS A 198 11.68 -6.47 -18.66
C CYS A 198 11.49 -6.93 -17.23
N ALA A 199 12.37 -6.50 -16.34
CA ALA A 199 12.32 -6.71 -14.90
C ALA A 199 12.01 -5.38 -14.18
N ILE A 200 11.56 -5.44 -12.93
CA ILE A 200 11.32 -4.24 -12.13
C ILE A 200 11.65 -4.48 -10.66
N TYR A 201 12.23 -3.48 -10.02
CA TYR A 201 12.39 -3.47 -8.57
C TYR A 201 11.07 -3.09 -7.89
N THR A 202 10.67 -3.87 -6.88
CA THR A 202 9.49 -3.62 -6.04
C THR A 202 9.83 -3.78 -4.57
N ASN A 203 9.07 -3.11 -3.69
CA ASN A 203 9.34 -3.06 -2.25
C ASN A 203 8.52 -4.07 -1.42
N SER A 204 7.57 -4.76 -2.04
CA SER A 204 6.72 -5.74 -1.35
C SER A 204 6.25 -6.85 -2.27
N ALA A 205 5.83 -7.98 -1.68
CA ALA A 205 5.28 -9.10 -2.41
C ALA A 205 3.98 -8.73 -3.16
N GLU A 206 3.14 -7.85 -2.60
CA GLU A 206 1.90 -7.37 -3.23
C GLU A 206 2.21 -6.58 -4.51
N GLN A 207 3.17 -5.65 -4.43
CA GLN A 207 3.63 -4.92 -5.62
C GLN A 207 4.25 -5.86 -6.65
N ALA A 208 5.05 -6.83 -6.20
CA ALA A 208 5.66 -7.82 -7.09
C ALA A 208 4.61 -8.63 -7.86
N VAL A 209 3.55 -9.09 -7.20
CA VAL A 209 2.43 -9.79 -7.85
C VAL A 209 1.74 -8.88 -8.88
N ALA A 210 1.44 -7.63 -8.54
CA ALA A 210 0.82 -6.69 -9.47
C ALA A 210 1.69 -6.51 -10.73
N ARG A 211 3.00 -6.27 -10.57
CA ARG A 211 3.93 -6.12 -11.70
C ARG A 211 4.08 -7.41 -12.52
N ALA A 212 4.09 -8.57 -11.87
CA ALA A 212 4.11 -9.85 -12.58
C ALA A 212 2.86 -10.03 -13.46
N CYS A 213 1.69 -9.64 -12.97
CA CYS A 213 0.44 -9.66 -13.74
C CYS A 213 0.44 -8.66 -14.91
N GLU A 214 1.16 -7.54 -14.81
CA GLU A 214 1.37 -6.62 -15.91
C GLU A 214 2.32 -7.18 -17.01
N GLY A 215 3.03 -8.28 -16.71
CA GLY A 215 3.90 -8.99 -17.63
C GLY A 215 5.38 -8.66 -17.51
N TYR A 216 5.83 -8.17 -16.35
CA TYR A 216 7.25 -8.11 -16.03
C TYR A 216 7.81 -9.52 -15.85
N ALA A 217 8.97 -9.78 -16.45
CA ALA A 217 9.56 -11.12 -16.48
C ALA A 217 10.32 -11.50 -15.21
N MET A 218 10.75 -10.52 -14.41
CA MET A 218 11.35 -10.72 -13.10
C MET A 218 10.99 -9.54 -12.20
N VAL A 219 10.64 -9.84 -10.94
CA VAL A 219 10.24 -8.85 -9.93
C VAL A 219 11.00 -9.10 -8.63
N THR A 220 11.39 -8.05 -7.92
CA THR A 220 11.91 -8.18 -6.56
C THR A 220 10.76 -8.39 -5.57
N VAL A 221 10.72 -9.53 -4.89
CA VAL A 221 9.64 -9.82 -3.94
C VAL A 221 9.95 -9.32 -2.53
N ALA A 222 11.24 -9.14 -2.21
CA ALA A 222 11.70 -8.57 -0.96
C ALA A 222 13.18 -8.11 -1.08
N ASN A 223 13.58 -7.21 -0.17
CA ASN A 223 14.99 -6.93 0.12
C ASN A 223 15.30 -7.24 1.59
N ASP A 224 16.55 -7.56 1.87
CA ASP A 224 17.03 -7.99 3.20
C ASP A 224 16.84 -6.90 4.27
N ILE A 225 17.07 -5.63 3.95
CA ILE A 225 16.88 -4.50 4.89
C ILE A 225 15.42 -4.46 5.36
N SER A 226 14.47 -4.48 4.41
CA SER A 226 13.04 -4.41 4.73
C SER A 226 12.55 -5.62 5.50
N VAL A 227 13.03 -6.83 5.17
CA VAL A 227 12.64 -8.07 5.87
C VAL A 227 13.14 -8.06 7.31
N VAL A 228 14.44 -7.76 7.51
CA VAL A 228 15.07 -7.75 8.83
C VAL A 228 14.48 -6.63 9.70
N THR A 229 14.34 -5.42 9.15
CA THR A 229 13.77 -4.27 9.86
C THR A 229 12.33 -4.54 10.29
N ARG A 230 11.51 -5.09 9.40
CA ARG A 230 10.12 -5.47 9.72
C ARG A 230 10.09 -6.54 10.80
N GLY A 231 10.90 -7.59 10.66
CA GLY A 231 10.99 -8.66 11.66
C GLY A 231 11.32 -8.13 13.06
N PHE A 232 12.34 -7.27 13.19
CA PHE A 232 12.69 -6.65 14.47
C PHE A 232 11.60 -5.73 15.00
N ASN A 233 11.00 -4.89 14.15
CA ASN A 233 9.92 -3.97 14.54
C ASN A 233 8.70 -4.74 15.03
N ASP A 234 8.27 -5.76 14.30
CA ASP A 234 7.08 -6.54 14.63
C ASP A 234 7.29 -7.33 15.93
N THR A 235 8.44 -8.01 16.08
CA THR A 235 8.77 -8.75 17.30
C THR A 235 8.91 -7.83 18.50
N THR A 236 9.56 -6.67 18.34
CA THR A 236 9.71 -5.67 19.41
C THR A 236 8.34 -5.08 19.82
N ARG A 237 7.48 -4.82 18.86
CA ARG A 237 6.11 -4.34 19.08
C ARG A 237 5.28 -5.38 19.83
N GLN A 238 5.34 -6.64 19.41
CA GLN A 238 4.68 -7.76 20.08
C GLN A 238 5.13 -7.90 21.53
N TYR A 239 6.46 -7.86 21.78
CA TYR A 239 7.01 -7.90 23.12
C TYR A 239 6.53 -6.72 23.99
N ARG A 240 6.62 -5.49 23.48
CA ARG A 240 6.15 -4.29 24.20
C ARG A 240 4.67 -4.34 24.48
N SER A 241 3.86 -4.79 23.53
CA SER A 241 2.43 -4.99 23.71
C SER A 241 2.15 -6.01 24.81
N ALA A 242 2.83 -7.15 24.80
CA ALA A 242 2.70 -8.18 25.82
C ALA A 242 3.15 -7.69 27.22
N MET A 243 4.22 -6.89 27.31
CA MET A 243 4.70 -6.33 28.58
C MET A 243 3.77 -5.24 29.13
N ASN A 244 3.16 -4.43 28.29
CA ASN A 244 2.18 -3.42 28.71
C ASN A 244 0.86 -4.03 29.17
N THR A 245 0.54 -5.25 28.75
CA THR A 245 -0.60 -6.04 29.26
C THR A 245 -0.26 -6.78 30.56
N ASN A 246 1.05 -6.84 30.95
CA ASN A 246 1.55 -7.53 32.14
C ASN A 246 1.77 -6.60 33.36
N SER A 247 0.96 -5.57 33.58
CA SER A 247 0.70 -5.11 34.95
C SER A 247 -0.14 -6.17 35.64
N PRO A 248 0.15 -6.55 36.90
CA PRO A 248 -0.29 -7.81 37.45
C PRO A 248 -1.80 -7.85 37.68
N SER A 249 -2.54 -8.41 36.75
CA SER A 249 -3.82 -9.06 36.99
C SER A 249 -3.65 -10.54 36.66
N THR A 250 -3.72 -11.33 37.69
CA THR A 250 -3.56 -12.78 37.74
C THR A 250 -4.42 -13.51 36.71
N SER A 251 -3.83 -14.04 35.68
CA SER A 251 -3.97 -15.40 35.14
C SER A 251 -3.25 -15.52 33.80
N ALA A 252 -2.20 -16.33 33.77
CA ALA A 252 -1.48 -16.67 32.55
C ALA A 252 -2.37 -17.47 31.60
N ALA A 253 -2.70 -16.88 30.43
CA ALA A 253 -3.36 -17.59 29.35
C ALA A 253 -2.33 -18.41 28.56
N ASP A 254 -2.59 -19.69 28.40
CA ASP A 254 -1.82 -20.62 27.59
C ASP A 254 -1.93 -20.23 26.09
N PRO A 255 -0.83 -19.85 25.40
CA PRO A 255 -0.86 -19.42 23.99
C PRO A 255 -1.18 -20.54 22.99
N SER A 256 -1.33 -21.78 23.45
CA SER A 256 -1.63 -22.94 22.60
C SER A 256 -3.12 -23.14 22.28
N LYS A 257 -4.03 -22.26 22.78
CA LYS A 257 -5.47 -22.39 22.55
C LYS A 257 -6.07 -21.13 21.90
N PRO A 258 -6.17 -21.07 20.56
CA PRO A 258 -6.82 -19.96 19.83
C PRO A 258 -8.28 -19.70 20.27
N THR A 259 -8.98 -20.74 20.74
CA THR A 259 -10.36 -20.69 21.25
C THR A 259 -10.51 -19.77 22.45
N LYS A 260 -9.53 -19.70 23.34
CA LYS A 260 -9.64 -18.93 24.58
C LYS A 260 -9.73 -17.41 24.35
N LEU A 261 -9.06 -16.85 23.37
CA LEU A 261 -9.11 -15.42 23.07
C LEU A 261 -10.53 -14.96 22.69
N LEU A 262 -11.21 -15.68 21.82
CA LEU A 262 -12.57 -15.36 21.41
C LEU A 262 -13.60 -15.65 22.52
N GLU A 263 -13.38 -16.69 23.33
CA GLU A 263 -14.20 -16.98 24.52
C GLU A 263 -14.07 -15.88 25.57
N ASP A 264 -12.84 -15.44 25.88
CA ASP A 264 -12.56 -14.35 26.81
C ASP A 264 -13.14 -13.02 26.30
N PHE A 265 -13.07 -12.77 24.99
CA PHE A 265 -13.66 -11.60 24.35
C PHE A 265 -15.20 -11.63 24.45
N ALA A 266 -15.84 -12.75 24.14
CA ALA A 266 -17.28 -12.92 24.26
C ALA A 266 -17.74 -12.78 25.73
N ALA A 267 -17.02 -13.37 26.67
CA ALA A 267 -17.25 -13.24 28.10
C ALA A 267 -17.06 -11.80 28.59
N ALA A 268 -16.11 -11.05 28.02
CA ALA A 268 -15.92 -9.64 28.35
C ALA A 268 -17.09 -8.77 27.86
N ILE A 269 -17.65 -9.06 26.69
CA ILE A 269 -18.87 -8.39 26.20
C ILE A 269 -20.07 -8.75 27.09
N ALA A 270 -20.32 -10.04 27.34
CA ALA A 270 -21.43 -10.52 28.16
C ALA A 270 -21.34 -10.00 29.61
N GLY A 271 -20.15 -9.88 30.16
CA GLY A 271 -19.87 -9.36 31.49
C GLY A 271 -19.72 -7.84 31.57
N HIS A 272 -20.08 -7.11 30.51
CA HIS A 272 -20.00 -5.64 30.39
C HIS A 272 -18.60 -5.02 30.62
N ARG A 273 -17.55 -5.82 30.59
CA ARG A 273 -16.15 -5.32 30.58
C ARG A 273 -15.75 -4.70 29.25
N ILE A 274 -16.48 -5.02 28.19
CA ILE A 274 -16.45 -4.33 26.90
C ILE A 274 -17.86 -3.82 26.63
N ARG A 275 -17.99 -2.51 26.48
CA ARG A 275 -19.23 -1.87 26.02
C ARG A 275 -19.25 -1.81 24.51
N VAL A 276 -20.41 -2.11 23.94
CA VAL A 276 -20.69 -1.89 22.51
C VAL A 276 -21.46 -0.58 22.39
N ILE A 277 -20.91 0.36 21.66
CA ILE A 277 -21.49 1.70 21.45
C ILE A 277 -21.95 1.78 19.99
N ASP A 278 -23.22 2.12 19.79
CA ASP A 278 -23.80 2.35 18.47
C ASP A 278 -23.50 3.79 18.02
N LEU A 279 -22.77 3.94 16.92
CA LEU A 279 -22.39 5.22 16.35
C LEU A 279 -23.29 5.63 15.17
N THR A 280 -24.45 5.00 15.03
CA THR A 280 -25.32 5.09 13.86
C THR A 280 -26.58 5.89 14.16
N GLN A 281 -26.88 6.86 13.30
CA GLN A 281 -28.16 7.56 13.32
C GLN A 281 -29.28 6.67 12.79
N THR A 282 -30.48 6.81 13.36
CA THR A 282 -31.65 6.07 12.87
C THR A 282 -32.09 6.60 11.52
N LEU A 283 -32.22 5.72 10.51
CA LEU A 283 -32.79 6.07 9.21
C LEU A 283 -34.30 6.32 9.32
N ARG A 284 -34.75 7.45 8.79
CA ARG A 284 -36.17 7.85 8.74
C ARG A 284 -36.42 8.56 7.41
N PRO A 285 -37.69 8.67 6.96
CA PRO A 285 -38.03 9.51 5.80
C PRO A 285 -37.57 10.98 5.92
N SER A 286 -37.38 11.46 7.15
CA SER A 286 -36.84 12.80 7.46
C SER A 286 -35.30 12.87 7.46
N THR A 287 -34.59 11.74 7.31
CA THR A 287 -33.12 11.75 7.30
C THR A 287 -32.60 12.71 6.23
N PRO A 288 -31.76 13.69 6.61
CA PRO A 288 -31.23 14.66 5.65
C PRO A 288 -30.38 13.98 4.57
N VAL A 289 -30.59 14.38 3.34
CA VAL A 289 -29.79 13.95 2.18
C VAL A 289 -28.97 15.13 1.71
N ILE A 290 -27.70 14.88 1.35
CA ILE A 290 -26.82 15.90 0.82
C ILE A 290 -27.47 16.60 -0.38
N LYS A 291 -27.40 17.93 -0.41
CA LYS A 291 -27.85 18.74 -1.54
C LYS A 291 -26.64 19.07 -2.40
N LEU A 292 -26.61 18.51 -3.58
CA LEU A 292 -25.58 18.75 -4.57
C LEU A 292 -25.96 19.91 -5.50
N PRO A 293 -24.96 20.61 -6.10
CA PRO A 293 -25.19 21.57 -7.16
C PRO A 293 -26.00 20.96 -8.33
N PRO A 294 -26.73 21.78 -9.13
CA PRO A 294 -27.64 21.29 -10.19
C PRO A 294 -26.99 20.43 -11.28
N GLU A 295 -25.69 20.54 -11.48
CA GLU A 295 -24.93 19.73 -12.43
C GLU A 295 -24.74 18.26 -12.01
N PHE A 296 -25.03 17.92 -10.76
CA PHE A 296 -24.95 16.57 -10.23
C PHE A 296 -26.34 15.97 -10.04
N ALA A 297 -26.48 14.69 -10.38
CA ALA A 297 -27.73 13.98 -10.12
C ALA A 297 -28.02 13.89 -8.62
N PRO A 298 -29.25 14.19 -8.16
CA PRO A 298 -29.60 14.13 -6.75
C PRO A 298 -29.70 12.69 -6.26
N SER A 299 -29.30 12.46 -5.01
CA SER A 299 -29.56 11.20 -4.31
C SER A 299 -31.03 11.09 -3.89
N ASN A 300 -31.59 9.87 -3.94
CA ASN A 300 -32.94 9.62 -3.46
C ASN A 300 -32.98 9.67 -1.91
N PRO A 301 -34.03 10.29 -1.32
CA PRO A 301 -34.25 10.21 0.13
C PRO A 301 -34.60 8.80 0.54
N PHE A 302 -34.38 8.50 1.84
CA PHE A 302 -34.83 7.25 2.42
C PHE A 302 -36.35 7.16 2.36
N THR A 303 -36.85 6.06 1.82
CA THR A 303 -38.28 5.73 1.82
C THR A 303 -38.50 4.32 2.35
N ILE A 304 -39.63 4.15 3.03
CA ILE A 304 -40.07 2.86 3.54
C ILE A 304 -41.54 2.68 3.16
N SER A 305 -41.87 1.55 2.56
CA SER A 305 -43.26 1.19 2.20
C SER A 305 -43.59 -0.19 2.73
N GLU A 306 -44.65 -0.24 3.53
CA GLU A 306 -45.14 -1.48 4.14
C GLU A 306 -45.66 -2.45 3.09
N ILE A 307 -45.21 -3.70 3.14
CA ILE A 307 -45.71 -4.78 2.28
C ILE A 307 -46.84 -5.50 2.97
N SER A 308 -46.66 -5.88 4.25
CA SER A 308 -47.69 -6.51 5.08
C SER A 308 -47.43 -6.29 6.57
N HIS A 309 -48.49 -6.38 7.40
CA HIS A 309 -48.37 -6.23 8.83
C HIS A 309 -49.39 -7.17 9.55
N TYR A 310 -49.14 -8.49 9.50
CA TYR A 310 -50.00 -9.52 10.07
C TYR A 310 -51.45 -9.43 9.58
N ASP A 311 -51.63 -9.11 8.28
CA ASP A 311 -52.92 -8.93 7.60
C ASP A 311 -53.08 -9.92 6.45
N ASN A 312 -54.14 -9.77 5.64
CA ASN A 312 -54.42 -10.65 4.50
C ASN A 312 -53.36 -10.64 3.40
N ARG A 313 -52.44 -9.65 3.38
CA ARG A 313 -51.30 -9.57 2.48
C ARG A 313 -50.12 -10.44 2.95
N GLY A 314 -50.09 -10.74 4.28
CA GLY A 314 -49.06 -11.57 4.92
C GLY A 314 -49.42 -11.86 6.37
N PRO A 315 -50.22 -12.89 6.62
CA PRO A 315 -50.82 -13.13 7.95
C PRO A 315 -49.80 -13.53 9.03
N GLY A 316 -48.60 -13.90 8.64
CA GLY A 316 -47.54 -14.37 9.56
C GLY A 316 -46.36 -13.42 9.71
N TRP A 317 -46.27 -12.31 8.98
CA TRP A 317 -45.10 -11.43 9.01
C TRP A 317 -45.43 -9.95 8.82
N TYR A 318 -44.47 -9.13 9.32
CA TYR A 318 -44.38 -7.69 9.07
C TYR A 318 -43.07 -7.40 8.33
N TRP A 319 -43.15 -6.76 7.18
CA TRP A 319 -41.99 -6.39 6.40
C TRP A 319 -42.26 -5.22 5.46
N ASN A 320 -41.17 -4.60 5.00
CA ASN A 320 -41.21 -3.37 4.19
C ASN A 320 -40.23 -3.46 3.02
N ASN A 321 -40.53 -2.72 1.97
CA ASN A 321 -39.53 -2.29 1.00
C ASN A 321 -38.86 -1.02 1.51
N ILE A 322 -37.54 -0.88 1.24
CA ILE A 322 -36.79 0.35 1.47
C ILE A 322 -36.11 0.77 0.16
N ALA A 323 -36.03 2.10 -0.07
CA ALA A 323 -35.25 2.67 -1.15
C ALA A 323 -34.51 3.91 -0.63
N MET A 324 -33.26 4.10 -1.06
CA MET A 324 -32.39 5.20 -0.66
C MET A 324 -31.15 5.23 -1.55
N GLY A 325 -30.40 6.34 -1.51
CA GLY A 325 -29.05 6.37 -2.07
C GLY A 325 -28.03 5.63 -1.19
N GLU A 326 -26.95 5.15 -1.78
CA GLU A 326 -25.84 4.46 -1.05
C GLU A 326 -25.24 5.32 0.06
N HIS A 327 -25.25 6.65 -0.11
CA HIS A 327 -24.65 7.63 0.81
C HIS A 327 -25.72 8.36 1.62
N THR A 328 -26.62 7.60 2.28
CA THR A 328 -27.75 8.15 3.05
C THR A 328 -27.62 7.82 4.54
N GLY A 329 -27.81 8.83 5.42
CA GLY A 329 -27.66 8.69 6.86
C GLY A 329 -26.22 8.33 7.26
N THR A 330 -26.03 7.52 8.31
CA THR A 330 -24.70 6.99 8.63
C THR A 330 -24.27 6.02 7.54
N HIS A 331 -23.22 6.36 6.81
CA HIS A 331 -22.78 5.59 5.64
C HIS A 331 -21.25 5.48 5.56
N PHE A 332 -20.83 4.51 4.77
CA PHE A 332 -19.44 4.20 4.43
C PHE A 332 -19.16 4.63 2.99
N ASP A 333 -18.04 5.31 2.77
CA ASP A 333 -17.53 5.65 1.45
C ASP A 333 -16.38 4.72 1.07
N ALA A 334 -16.56 3.95 -0.01
CA ALA A 334 -15.52 3.12 -0.58
C ALA A 334 -14.62 3.95 -1.53
N PRO A 335 -13.38 3.52 -1.83
CA PRO A 335 -12.46 4.29 -2.68
C PRO A 335 -13.03 4.68 -4.03
N VAL A 336 -13.84 3.83 -4.67
CA VAL A 336 -14.47 4.11 -5.97
C VAL A 336 -15.52 5.21 -5.94
N HIS A 337 -15.94 5.66 -4.74
CA HIS A 337 -16.89 6.77 -4.61
C HIS A 337 -16.36 8.07 -5.22
N TRP A 338 -15.05 8.24 -5.29
CA TRP A 338 -14.43 9.42 -5.89
C TRP A 338 -13.57 9.06 -7.09
N VAL A 339 -13.45 9.99 -8.04
CA VAL A 339 -12.72 9.80 -9.30
C VAL A 339 -11.27 9.33 -9.11
N THR A 340 -10.58 9.72 -8.04
CA THR A 340 -9.21 9.30 -7.75
C THR A 340 -9.09 7.85 -7.28
N GLY A 341 -10.19 7.21 -6.91
CA GLY A 341 -10.26 5.81 -6.50
C GLY A 341 -10.86 4.84 -7.54
N GLN A 342 -11.33 5.35 -8.69
CA GLN A 342 -12.15 4.61 -9.66
C GLN A 342 -11.49 3.35 -10.27
N HIS A 343 -10.17 3.23 -10.21
CA HIS A 343 -9.42 2.12 -10.84
C HIS A 343 -8.88 1.09 -9.84
N TYR A 344 -9.28 1.15 -8.58
CA TYR A 344 -8.80 0.22 -7.57
C TYR A 344 -9.57 -1.10 -7.64
N ALA A 345 -8.85 -2.23 -7.79
CA ALA A 345 -9.44 -3.57 -7.84
C ALA A 345 -10.20 -3.93 -6.54
N ASP A 346 -9.74 -3.43 -5.39
CA ASP A 346 -10.30 -3.59 -4.05
C ASP A 346 -11.06 -2.33 -3.56
N GLY A 347 -11.55 -1.51 -4.49
CA GLY A 347 -12.16 -0.22 -4.20
C GLY A 347 -13.68 -0.22 -4.06
N PHE A 348 -14.37 -1.32 -4.40
CA PHE A 348 -15.82 -1.47 -4.29
C PHE A 348 -16.22 -2.13 -2.98
N THR A 349 -17.42 -1.90 -2.47
CA THR A 349 -17.89 -2.46 -1.19
C THR A 349 -17.85 -3.99 -1.15
N ASP A 350 -18.00 -4.67 -2.28
CA ASP A 350 -17.95 -6.14 -2.40
C ASP A 350 -16.52 -6.70 -2.51
N THR A 351 -15.53 -5.87 -2.80
CA THR A 351 -14.13 -6.28 -3.00
C THR A 351 -13.18 -5.87 -1.88
N ILE A 352 -13.62 -5.03 -0.93
CA ILE A 352 -12.80 -4.59 0.21
C ILE A 352 -12.38 -5.80 1.07
N PRO A 353 -11.08 -5.96 1.38
CA PRO A 353 -10.61 -7.00 2.31
C PRO A 353 -11.27 -6.85 3.69
N VAL A 354 -11.92 -7.92 4.17
CA VAL A 354 -12.73 -7.88 5.40
C VAL A 354 -11.94 -7.48 6.65
N GLN A 355 -10.63 -7.73 6.67
CA GLN A 355 -9.73 -7.34 7.75
C GLN A 355 -9.68 -5.81 7.95
N ARG A 356 -9.93 -5.03 6.89
CA ARG A 356 -9.95 -3.57 6.94
C ARG A 356 -11.25 -3.00 7.54
N LEU A 357 -12.27 -3.83 7.71
CA LEU A 357 -13.56 -3.44 8.28
C LEU A 357 -13.55 -3.44 9.82
N LEU A 358 -12.46 -3.92 10.44
CA LEU A 358 -12.23 -3.87 11.88
C LEU A 358 -10.90 -3.17 12.13
N ALA A 359 -10.92 -2.02 12.80
CA ALA A 359 -9.70 -1.22 13.03
C ALA A 359 -9.80 -0.38 14.31
N PRO A 360 -8.66 -0.08 14.97
CA PRO A 360 -8.64 0.84 16.10
C PRO A 360 -9.12 2.23 15.68
N ALA A 361 -9.65 3.00 16.64
CA ALA A 361 -10.11 4.37 16.42
C ALA A 361 -9.42 5.36 17.35
N CYS A 362 -9.13 6.54 16.79
CA CYS A 362 -8.72 7.74 17.48
C CYS A 362 -9.82 8.81 17.33
N VAL A 363 -10.20 9.47 18.41
CA VAL A 363 -11.22 10.53 18.40
C VAL A 363 -10.58 11.87 18.71
N ILE A 364 -10.67 12.78 17.75
CA ILE A 364 -10.22 14.17 17.91
C ILE A 364 -11.46 15.00 18.27
N ASP A 365 -11.49 15.54 19.47
CA ASP A 365 -12.59 16.36 19.95
C ASP A 365 -12.40 17.81 19.55
N CYS A 366 -13.24 18.27 18.64
CA CYS A 366 -13.29 19.64 18.13
C CYS A 366 -14.59 20.37 18.52
N THR A 367 -15.32 19.86 19.52
CA THR A 367 -16.63 20.43 19.92
C THR A 367 -16.51 21.88 20.35
N ARG A 368 -15.44 22.25 21.04
CA ARG A 368 -15.20 23.63 21.51
C ARG A 368 -14.98 24.59 20.35
N GLU A 369 -14.16 24.18 19.39
CA GLU A 369 -13.84 24.96 18.20
C GLU A 369 -15.07 25.14 17.32
N VAL A 370 -15.86 24.09 17.13
CA VAL A 370 -17.09 24.12 16.31
C VAL A 370 -18.19 24.96 16.97
N VAL A 371 -18.27 25.02 18.30
CA VAL A 371 -19.19 25.93 19.01
C VAL A 371 -18.79 27.39 18.76
N ALA A 372 -17.50 27.67 18.64
CA ALA A 372 -16.99 29.02 18.34
C ALA A 372 -17.12 29.40 16.86
N ASP A 373 -16.91 28.45 15.95
CA ASP A 373 -17.07 28.61 14.51
C ASP A 373 -17.60 27.32 13.87
N GLU A 374 -18.83 27.33 13.39
CA GLU A 374 -19.47 26.18 12.73
C GLU A 374 -18.75 25.73 11.46
N ARG A 375 -17.91 26.57 10.88
CA ARG A 375 -17.05 26.29 9.72
C ARG A 375 -15.64 25.88 10.10
N PHE A 376 -15.46 25.40 11.34
CA PHE A 376 -14.14 25.04 11.83
C PHE A 376 -13.41 24.08 10.88
N THR A 377 -12.18 24.44 10.54
CA THR A 377 -11.30 23.61 9.70
C THR A 377 -10.25 22.94 10.58
N LEU A 378 -10.23 21.60 10.57
CA LEU A 378 -9.19 20.82 11.25
C LEU A 378 -7.88 20.93 10.47
N GLU A 379 -6.84 21.45 11.13
CA GLU A 379 -5.49 21.61 10.58
C GLU A 379 -4.51 20.58 11.17
N VAL A 380 -3.34 20.42 10.53
CA VAL A 380 -2.26 19.53 11.01
C VAL A 380 -1.87 19.83 12.46
N SER A 381 -1.80 21.11 12.84
CA SER A 381 -1.47 21.53 14.21
C SER A 381 -2.43 21.00 15.27
N HIS A 382 -3.71 20.86 14.94
CA HIS A 382 -4.70 20.26 15.86
C HIS A 382 -4.45 18.77 16.05
N ILE A 383 -4.08 18.06 14.97
CA ILE A 383 -3.73 16.63 15.03
C ILE A 383 -2.46 16.43 15.86
N GLU A 384 -1.44 17.24 15.62
CA GLU A 384 -0.18 17.18 16.37
C GLU A 384 -0.38 17.50 17.86
N ALA A 385 -1.21 18.51 18.19
CA ALA A 385 -1.58 18.83 19.57
C ALA A 385 -2.31 17.66 20.25
N TRP A 386 -3.21 16.99 19.54
CA TRP A 386 -3.88 15.78 20.02
C TRP A 386 -2.87 14.64 20.25
N GLU A 387 -1.92 14.43 19.32
CA GLU A 387 -0.89 13.41 19.46
C GLU A 387 0.08 13.64 20.63
N GLN A 388 0.38 14.89 20.96
CA GLN A 388 1.18 15.23 22.15
C GLN A 388 0.52 14.75 23.45
N GLN A 389 -0.81 14.70 23.50
CA GLN A 389 -1.57 14.30 24.69
C GLN A 389 -1.88 12.80 24.72
N HIS A 390 -2.12 12.18 23.56
CA HIS A 390 -2.67 10.84 23.47
C HIS A 390 -1.76 9.83 22.77
N GLY A 391 -0.60 10.28 22.29
CA GLY A 391 0.33 9.48 21.50
C GLY A 391 0.03 9.51 20.01
N ARG A 392 1.00 9.05 19.22
CA ARG A 392 0.93 9.04 17.75
C ARG A 392 -0.25 8.19 17.27
N ILE A 393 -1.01 8.71 16.32
CA ILE A 393 -2.06 7.95 15.62
C ILE A 393 -1.44 6.69 14.98
N PRO A 394 -1.90 5.47 15.33
CA PRO A 394 -1.35 4.25 14.76
C PRO A 394 -1.76 4.08 13.30
N ALA A 395 -0.85 3.51 12.48
CA ALA A 395 -1.16 3.15 11.11
C ALA A 395 -2.35 2.17 11.07
N GLY A 396 -3.22 2.34 10.09
CA GLY A 396 -4.44 1.54 9.95
C GLY A 396 -5.57 1.91 10.91
N ALA A 397 -5.46 2.99 11.70
CA ALA A 397 -6.55 3.44 12.56
C ALA A 397 -7.60 4.26 11.79
N TRP A 398 -8.84 4.25 12.27
CA TRP A 398 -9.82 5.28 11.97
C TRP A 398 -9.52 6.55 12.76
N VAL A 399 -9.63 7.71 12.12
CA VAL A 399 -9.60 9.00 12.81
C VAL A 399 -10.98 9.62 12.71
N LEU A 400 -11.60 9.89 13.87
CA LEU A 400 -12.96 10.39 14.00
C LEU A 400 -12.92 11.82 14.52
N MET A 401 -13.54 12.75 13.81
CA MET A 401 -13.70 14.14 14.24
C MET A 401 -15.02 14.29 15.00
N ARG A 402 -14.93 14.46 16.31
CA ARG A 402 -16.08 14.77 17.15
C ARG A 402 -16.36 16.27 17.11
N THR A 403 -17.56 16.65 16.74
CA THR A 403 -17.98 18.04 16.53
C THR A 403 -19.25 18.40 17.31
N GLY A 404 -19.97 17.40 17.85
CA GLY A 404 -21.31 17.55 18.40
C GLY A 404 -22.38 17.76 17.32
N TRP A 405 -22.04 17.65 16.03
CA TRP A 405 -22.94 17.92 14.91
C TRP A 405 -24.15 17.00 14.87
N SER A 406 -23.98 15.77 15.31
CA SER A 406 -25.05 14.74 15.39
C SER A 406 -26.23 15.18 16.26
N THR A 407 -26.05 16.11 17.20
CA THR A 407 -27.15 16.63 18.04
C THR A 407 -28.18 17.46 17.27
N ARG A 408 -27.86 17.89 16.05
CA ARG A 408 -28.77 18.64 15.15
C ARG A 408 -29.87 17.74 14.56
N GLY A 409 -29.67 16.42 14.58
CA GLY A 409 -30.64 15.41 14.18
C GLY A 409 -31.14 15.58 12.75
N ASP A 410 -32.44 15.36 12.55
CA ASP A 410 -33.09 15.46 11.22
C ASP A 410 -33.50 16.91 10.86
N SER A 411 -33.03 17.92 11.59
CA SER A 411 -33.36 19.30 11.34
C SER A 411 -32.62 19.88 10.12
N PRO A 412 -33.14 20.93 9.46
CA PRO A 412 -32.40 21.63 8.42
C PRO A 412 -31.01 22.14 8.83
N ALA A 413 -30.80 22.38 10.13
CA ALA A 413 -29.51 22.75 10.71
C ALA A 413 -28.43 21.66 10.57
N PHE A 414 -28.79 20.41 10.32
CA PHE A 414 -27.82 19.34 10.07
C PHE A 414 -27.07 19.58 8.74
N LEU A 415 -27.77 20.03 7.69
CA LEU A 415 -27.13 20.40 6.42
C LEU A 415 -26.48 21.77 6.47
N ASN A 416 -26.98 22.67 7.33
CA ASN A 416 -26.54 24.05 7.52
C ASN A 416 -26.27 24.77 6.19
N MET A 417 -27.26 24.71 5.28
CA MET A 417 -27.20 25.35 3.96
C MET A 417 -27.36 26.85 4.08
N GLN A 418 -26.40 27.61 3.55
CA GLN A 418 -26.42 29.06 3.38
C GLN A 418 -26.56 29.42 1.90
N GLU A 419 -26.54 30.73 1.55
CA GLU A 419 -26.64 31.18 0.15
C GLU A 419 -25.46 30.71 -0.71
N ASP A 420 -24.26 30.58 -0.11
CA ASP A 420 -22.99 30.18 -0.73
C ASP A 420 -22.68 28.67 -0.56
N GLY A 421 -23.64 27.88 -0.08
CA GLY A 421 -23.51 26.44 0.09
C GLY A 421 -23.56 25.91 1.52
N PRO A 422 -23.16 24.67 1.78
CA PRO A 422 -23.15 24.08 3.12
C PRO A 422 -22.04 24.65 3.98
N HIS A 423 -22.30 24.79 5.29
CA HIS A 423 -21.35 25.29 6.29
C HIS A 423 -21.20 24.27 7.42
N SER A 424 -20.51 23.17 7.17
CA SER A 424 -20.18 22.16 8.16
C SER A 424 -18.68 22.12 8.42
N PRO A 425 -18.24 21.74 9.64
CA PRO A 425 -16.81 21.57 9.95
C PRO A 425 -16.22 20.38 9.19
N GLY A 426 -14.93 20.41 8.93
CA GLY A 426 -14.22 19.34 8.25
C GLY A 426 -12.71 19.56 8.20
N PRO A 427 -11.96 18.67 7.53
CA PRO A 427 -10.51 18.73 7.47
C PRO A 427 -10.02 19.66 6.36
N SER A 428 -8.84 20.28 6.55
CA SER A 428 -8.08 20.93 5.48
C SER A 428 -7.41 19.88 4.57
N ALA A 429 -7.01 20.28 3.36
CA ALA A 429 -6.23 19.42 2.47
C ALA A 429 -4.89 19.00 3.09
N ALA A 430 -4.26 19.86 3.86
CA ALA A 430 -3.03 19.56 4.58
C ALA A 430 -3.25 18.49 5.66
N ALA A 431 -4.32 18.60 6.45
CA ALA A 431 -4.67 17.63 7.47
C ALA A 431 -4.95 16.25 6.87
N VAL A 432 -5.73 16.19 5.77
CA VAL A 432 -5.99 14.93 5.06
C VAL A 432 -4.70 14.32 4.51
N THR A 433 -3.84 15.13 3.88
CA THR A 433 -2.54 14.69 3.36
C THR A 433 -1.68 14.10 4.48
N PHE A 434 -1.63 14.75 5.63
CA PHE A 434 -0.90 14.30 6.81
C PHE A 434 -1.42 12.95 7.33
N LEU A 435 -2.73 12.79 7.46
CA LEU A 435 -3.36 11.53 7.88
C LEU A 435 -3.08 10.40 6.90
N VAL A 436 -3.11 10.66 5.61
CA VAL A 436 -2.86 9.67 4.56
C VAL A 436 -1.38 9.29 4.49
N LYS A 437 -0.48 10.27 4.37
CA LYS A 437 0.94 10.03 4.07
C LYS A 437 1.78 9.78 5.31
N GLU A 438 1.53 10.52 6.40
CA GLU A 438 2.38 10.48 7.59
C GLU A 438 1.84 9.55 8.67
N ARG A 439 0.55 9.20 8.62
CA ARG A 439 -0.10 8.33 9.62
C ARG A 439 -0.63 7.04 9.04
N ASP A 440 -0.78 6.96 7.72
CA ASP A 440 -1.26 5.76 7.02
C ASP A 440 -2.57 5.22 7.61
N VAL A 441 -3.53 6.12 7.85
CA VAL A 441 -4.81 5.79 8.50
C VAL A 441 -5.64 4.83 7.64
N ASN A 442 -6.58 4.09 8.25
CA ASN A 442 -7.54 3.27 7.52
C ASN A 442 -8.62 4.13 6.84
N GLY A 443 -9.05 5.18 7.53
CA GLY A 443 -10.05 6.10 7.02
C GLY A 443 -10.31 7.27 7.97
N TRP A 444 -11.23 8.13 7.56
CA TRP A 444 -11.66 9.35 8.21
C TRP A 444 -13.16 9.32 8.49
N GLY A 445 -13.61 9.74 9.67
CA GLY A 445 -15.01 9.74 10.05
C GLY A 445 -15.48 11.03 10.69
N VAL A 446 -16.71 11.45 10.39
CA VAL A 446 -17.30 12.70 10.85
C VAL A 446 -18.77 12.54 11.29
N GLU A 447 -19.28 13.50 12.05
CA GLU A 447 -20.70 13.59 12.43
C GLU A 447 -21.54 14.34 11.39
N ALA A 448 -20.91 15.10 10.47
CA ALA A 448 -21.61 15.83 9.40
C ALA A 448 -22.10 14.89 8.29
N VAL A 449 -22.91 15.43 7.36
CA VAL A 449 -23.55 14.69 6.26
C VAL A 449 -22.57 14.15 5.24
N GLY A 450 -21.39 14.74 5.11
CA GLY A 450 -20.29 14.33 4.23
C GLY A 450 -18.95 14.45 4.93
N THR A 451 -17.96 13.76 4.42
CA THR A 451 -16.62 13.64 5.03
C THR A 451 -15.73 14.87 4.86
N ASP A 452 -16.06 15.76 3.93
CA ASP A 452 -15.37 17.02 3.70
C ASP A 452 -15.95 18.19 4.49
N HIS A 453 -15.16 19.25 4.57
CA HIS A 453 -15.62 20.58 5.02
C HIS A 453 -16.73 21.11 4.09
N GLY A 454 -17.72 21.82 4.64
CA GLY A 454 -18.84 22.32 3.85
C GLY A 454 -18.45 23.17 2.63
N GLN A 455 -17.37 23.95 2.75
CA GLN A 455 -16.84 24.79 1.67
C GLN A 455 -15.69 24.13 0.89
N ALA A 456 -15.54 22.81 0.97
CA ALA A 456 -14.41 22.07 0.39
C ALA A 456 -14.33 22.11 -1.14
N PHE A 457 -15.38 22.56 -1.83
CA PHE A 457 -15.35 22.83 -3.27
C PHE A 457 -14.35 23.94 -3.64
N ALA A 458 -14.05 24.84 -2.72
CA ALA A 458 -13.08 25.93 -2.89
C ALA A 458 -11.64 25.56 -2.45
N PHE A 459 -11.42 24.35 -1.96
CA PHE A 459 -10.09 23.91 -1.52
C PHE A 459 -9.25 23.40 -2.69
N GLU A 460 -7.92 23.27 -2.49
CA GLU A 460 -7.00 22.69 -3.46
C GLU A 460 -6.27 21.50 -2.83
N PRO A 461 -6.52 20.25 -3.31
CA PRO A 461 -7.56 19.89 -4.28
C PRO A 461 -8.97 20.05 -3.71
N ALA A 462 -9.95 20.28 -4.58
CA ALA A 462 -11.35 20.31 -4.16
C ALA A 462 -11.76 18.98 -3.50
N PHE A 463 -12.58 19.08 -2.43
CA PHE A 463 -13.05 17.91 -1.67
C PHE A 463 -11.91 17.01 -1.19
N PRO A 464 -10.96 17.52 -0.37
CA PRO A 464 -9.74 16.80 -0.03
C PRO A 464 -9.97 15.46 0.67
N ALA A 465 -11.00 15.31 1.53
CA ALA A 465 -11.29 14.02 2.14
C ALA A 465 -11.70 12.99 1.08
N HIS A 466 -12.58 13.30 0.15
CA HIS A 466 -12.90 12.42 -0.97
C HIS A 466 -11.68 12.23 -1.88
N ASN A 467 -11.03 13.31 -2.30
CA ASN A 467 -9.96 13.25 -3.28
C ASN A 467 -8.75 12.45 -2.80
N LEU A 468 -8.22 12.82 -1.63
CA LEU A 468 -6.94 12.29 -1.14
C LEU A 468 -7.11 10.97 -0.39
N MET A 469 -8.18 10.79 0.42
CA MET A 469 -8.41 9.50 1.12
C MET A 469 -8.71 8.41 0.11
N HIS A 470 -9.69 8.60 -0.78
CA HIS A 470 -10.05 7.58 -1.76
C HIS A 470 -8.94 7.36 -2.78
N GLY A 471 -8.21 8.42 -3.18
CA GLY A 471 -7.00 8.32 -3.99
C GLY A 471 -5.88 7.50 -3.36
N ALA A 472 -5.88 7.35 -2.04
CA ALA A 472 -4.94 6.54 -1.27
C ALA A 472 -5.54 5.20 -0.78
N LYS A 473 -6.64 4.73 -1.35
CA LYS A 473 -7.37 3.52 -0.94
C LYS A 473 -7.87 3.55 0.50
N LYS A 474 -8.18 4.72 1.03
CA LYS A 474 -8.71 4.93 2.37
C LYS A 474 -10.22 5.15 2.29
N PHE A 475 -10.91 5.02 3.44
CA PHE A 475 -12.35 5.00 3.56
C PHE A 475 -12.89 6.27 4.20
N GLY A 476 -14.18 6.54 3.98
CA GLY A 476 -14.96 7.56 4.66
C GLY A 476 -16.06 6.98 5.55
N LEU A 477 -16.39 7.68 6.63
CA LEU A 477 -17.60 7.46 7.44
C LEU A 477 -18.26 8.81 7.69
N ALA A 478 -19.52 8.95 7.31
CA ALA A 478 -20.26 10.18 7.50
C ALA A 478 -21.50 9.99 8.38
N SER A 479 -22.04 11.08 8.89
CA SER A 479 -23.22 11.12 9.75
C SER A 479 -23.12 10.20 10.97
N LEU A 480 -21.94 10.10 11.60
CA LEU A 480 -21.74 9.38 12.85
C LEU A 480 -22.47 10.09 14.01
N CYS A 481 -22.73 9.37 15.08
CA CYS A 481 -23.23 9.92 16.33
C CYS A 481 -22.57 9.26 17.54
N ASN A 482 -22.87 9.75 18.75
CA ASN A 482 -22.35 9.20 20.02
C ASN A 482 -20.81 9.16 20.12
N LEU A 483 -20.08 10.00 19.40
CA LEU A 483 -18.62 10.09 19.50
C LEU A 483 -18.16 10.59 20.89
N ASP A 484 -19.05 11.27 21.64
CA ASP A 484 -18.86 11.68 23.03
C ASP A 484 -18.71 10.50 24.01
N LYS A 485 -19.15 9.29 23.62
CA LYS A 485 -19.07 8.08 24.42
C LYS A 485 -17.77 7.31 24.22
N LEU A 486 -16.93 7.74 23.27
CA LEU A 486 -15.65 7.11 22.96
C LEU A 486 -14.50 7.79 23.70
N PRO A 487 -13.50 7.03 24.17
CA PRO A 487 -12.24 7.60 24.62
C PRO A 487 -11.44 8.16 23.42
N PRO A 488 -10.47 9.05 23.66
CA PRO A 488 -9.58 9.54 22.60
C PRO A 488 -8.86 8.42 21.85
N THR A 489 -8.48 7.34 22.54
CA THR A 489 -7.84 6.15 21.99
C THR A 489 -8.38 4.89 22.66
N GLY A 490 -8.15 3.71 22.08
CA GLY A 490 -8.50 2.41 22.68
C GLY A 490 -9.88 1.87 22.31
N ALA A 491 -10.62 2.54 21.42
CA ALA A 491 -11.80 1.97 20.80
C ALA A 491 -11.43 1.10 19.58
N LEU A 492 -12.20 0.04 19.33
CA LEU A 492 -12.16 -0.76 18.11
C LEU A 492 -13.45 -0.54 17.33
N LEU A 493 -13.37 -0.11 16.09
CA LEU A 493 -14.54 0.03 15.20
C LEU A 493 -14.81 -1.24 14.41
N ILE A 494 -16.09 -1.49 14.19
CA ILE A 494 -16.65 -2.48 13.29
C ILE A 494 -17.50 -1.73 12.26
N THR A 495 -17.05 -1.71 10.99
CA THR A 495 -17.58 -0.84 9.94
C THR A 495 -17.90 -1.60 8.64
N PRO A 496 -18.61 -2.74 8.66
CA PRO A 496 -18.92 -3.50 7.45
C PRO A 496 -20.03 -2.80 6.63
N PRO A 497 -19.73 -2.28 5.43
CA PRO A 497 -20.76 -1.84 4.51
C PRO A 497 -21.57 -3.02 3.99
N LEU A 498 -22.72 -2.78 3.41
CA LEU A 498 -23.42 -3.80 2.63
C LEU A 498 -22.54 -4.26 1.48
N LYS A 499 -22.46 -5.57 1.24
CA LYS A 499 -21.68 -6.15 0.17
C LYS A 499 -22.45 -6.04 -1.16
N ILE A 500 -22.49 -4.82 -1.71
CA ILE A 500 -23.16 -4.51 -2.97
C ILE A 500 -22.17 -4.70 -4.11
N GLU A 501 -22.53 -5.49 -5.13
CA GLU A 501 -21.71 -5.65 -6.33
C GLU A 501 -21.43 -4.30 -6.95
N LYS A 502 -20.15 -3.93 -7.05
CA LYS A 502 -19.68 -2.62 -7.55
C LYS A 502 -20.27 -1.42 -6.80
N GLY A 503 -20.66 -1.59 -5.53
CA GLY A 503 -21.16 -0.50 -4.70
C GLY A 503 -20.07 0.53 -4.38
N SER A 504 -20.42 1.81 -4.45
CA SER A 504 -19.51 2.92 -4.12
C SER A 504 -19.50 3.24 -2.62
N GLY A 505 -20.46 2.75 -1.89
CA GLY A 505 -20.66 2.92 -0.47
C GLY A 505 -21.92 2.20 -0.01
N SER A 506 -22.30 2.35 1.24
CA SER A 506 -23.61 1.95 1.72
C SER A 506 -23.94 2.54 3.07
N PRO A 507 -25.21 2.70 3.44
CA PRO A 507 -25.61 2.78 4.83
C PRO A 507 -25.11 1.55 5.59
N LEU A 508 -24.68 1.77 6.84
CA LEU A 508 -24.22 0.67 7.70
C LEU A 508 -24.55 0.95 9.16
N ARG A 509 -24.40 -0.04 10.01
CA ARG A 509 -24.44 0.14 11.47
C ARG A 509 -23.01 0.12 12.01
N VAL A 510 -22.47 1.29 12.31
CA VAL A 510 -21.13 1.45 12.89
C VAL A 510 -21.19 1.14 14.37
N LEU A 511 -20.37 0.19 14.81
CA LEU A 511 -20.25 -0.17 16.22
C LEU A 511 -18.83 0.12 16.72
N ALA A 512 -18.74 0.63 17.93
CA ALA A 512 -17.47 0.78 18.64
C ALA A 512 -17.44 -0.13 19.88
N LEU A 513 -16.34 -0.84 20.06
CA LEU A 513 -16.04 -1.64 21.24
C LEU A 513 -15.09 -0.85 22.11
N VAL A 514 -15.45 -0.64 23.38
CA VAL A 514 -14.67 0.13 24.36
C VAL A 514 -14.54 -0.67 25.65
N ALA A 515 -13.31 -0.84 26.13
CA ALA A 515 -13.07 -1.41 27.44
C ALA A 515 -13.57 -0.46 28.55
N THR A 516 -14.15 -1.02 29.62
CA THR A 516 -14.65 -0.27 30.78
C THR A 516 -13.67 -0.29 31.92
#